data_2f644e780f2dc7517216622055fe024f
#
_entry.id   2f644e780f2dc7517216622055fe024f
#
_cell.length_a   1.000
_cell.length_b   1.000
_cell.length_c   1.000
_cell.angle_alpha   90.00
_cell.angle_beta   90.00
_cell.angle_gamma   90.00
#
_symmetry.space_group_name_H-M   'P 1'
#
loop_
_entity.id
_entity.type
_entity.pdbx_description
1 polymer ?
#
loop_
_entity_poly.entity_id
_entity_poly.type
_entity_poly.pdbx_seq_one_letter_code
_entity_poly.pdbx_strand_id
1 'polypeptide(L)'
;MTWIVIGGIILVLGAMVGGIYNKFVALKNRYQNAFAQIEVQLKRRYYLIPNLVETVKGYMSHERGTLEAVIQARNQALSGLQRAASDPGDPNAIQNLASAEGVLGGAMGRLLALAEAYPDLKASENMKQLTEELTSTENKVSFSRQAFNDAVTTYNIYRQSFPPVIFAGLFGHTQNASLLEFDSAAIAEAPKVSFS
;
A
#
# COMPACT_ATOMS: atom_id res chain seq x y z
N MET A 1 -51.26 17.54 -20.24
CA MET A 1 -50.56 16.22 -20.21
C MET A 1 -49.06 16.32 -20.51
N THR A 2 -48.61 16.98 -21.57
CA THR A 2 -47.22 17.14 -21.96
C THR A 2 -46.29 17.68 -20.85
N TRP A 3 -46.73 18.72 -20.13
CA TRP A 3 -45.94 19.30 -19.01
C TRP A 3 -45.73 18.35 -17.83
N ILE A 4 -46.71 17.49 -17.53
CA ILE A 4 -46.61 16.47 -16.48
C ILE A 4 -45.60 15.40 -16.86
N VAL A 5 -45.57 14.96 -18.14
CA VAL A 5 -44.62 13.99 -18.68
C VAL A 5 -43.19 14.56 -18.68
N ILE A 6 -43.03 15.83 -19.10
CA ILE A 6 -41.71 16.49 -19.08
C ILE A 6 -41.22 16.63 -17.64
N GLY A 7 -42.08 17.06 -16.71
CA GLY A 7 -41.72 17.15 -15.30
C GLY A 7 -41.30 15.81 -14.70
N GLY A 8 -42.00 14.73 -15.05
CA GLY A 8 -41.68 13.38 -14.63
C GLY A 8 -40.29 12.92 -15.15
N ILE A 9 -39.99 13.20 -16.43
CA ILE A 9 -38.68 12.88 -17.05
C ILE A 9 -37.56 13.64 -16.34
N ILE A 10 -37.72 14.93 -16.08
CA ILE A 10 -36.71 15.75 -15.39
C ILE A 10 -36.45 15.22 -13.98
N LEU A 11 -37.51 14.84 -13.26
CA LEU A 11 -37.36 14.27 -11.94
C LEU A 11 -36.60 12.95 -11.91
N VAL A 12 -36.91 12.06 -12.86
CA VAL A 12 -36.19 10.77 -13.01
C VAL A 12 -34.72 11.01 -13.37
N LEU A 13 -34.43 11.90 -14.32
CA LEU A 13 -33.05 12.25 -14.67
C LEU A 13 -32.30 12.87 -13.50
N GLY A 14 -32.93 13.76 -12.73
CA GLY A 14 -32.33 14.34 -11.53
C GLY A 14 -32.01 13.29 -10.46
N ALA A 15 -32.92 12.34 -10.23
CA ALA A 15 -32.71 11.24 -9.29
C ALA A 15 -31.54 10.32 -9.76
N MET A 16 -31.47 10.05 -11.07
CA MET A 16 -30.39 9.27 -11.66
C MET A 16 -29.03 9.95 -11.48
N VAL A 17 -28.93 11.24 -11.77
CA VAL A 17 -27.69 12.03 -11.60
C VAL A 17 -27.26 12.06 -10.13
N GLY A 18 -28.21 12.26 -9.21
CA GLY A 18 -27.95 12.18 -7.76
C GLY A 18 -27.44 10.81 -7.33
N GLY A 19 -28.02 9.75 -7.87
CA GLY A 19 -27.55 8.37 -7.62
C GLY A 19 -26.12 8.12 -8.13
N ILE A 20 -25.79 8.64 -9.30
CA ILE A 20 -24.43 8.56 -9.87
C ILE A 20 -23.42 9.29 -8.95
N TYR A 21 -23.75 10.52 -8.53
CA TYR A 21 -22.91 11.28 -7.62
C TYR A 21 -22.64 10.54 -6.30
N ASN A 22 -23.70 10.08 -5.66
CA ASN A 22 -23.60 9.36 -4.39
C ASN A 22 -22.75 8.08 -4.51
N LYS A 23 -22.85 7.38 -5.65
CA LYS A 23 -22.03 6.20 -5.92
C LYS A 23 -20.57 6.54 -6.09
N PHE A 24 -20.22 7.63 -6.76
CA PHE A 24 -18.85 8.12 -6.84
C PHE A 24 -18.28 8.41 -5.45
N VAL A 25 -19.02 9.14 -4.62
CA VAL A 25 -18.62 9.45 -3.23
C VAL A 25 -18.40 8.17 -2.44
N ALA A 26 -19.31 7.21 -2.52
CA ALA A 26 -19.19 5.94 -1.81
C ALA A 26 -17.95 5.13 -2.24
N LEU A 27 -17.69 5.06 -3.55
CA LEU A 27 -16.53 4.31 -4.08
C LEU A 27 -15.20 5.00 -3.77
N LYS A 28 -15.16 6.34 -3.82
CA LYS A 28 -13.99 7.12 -3.39
C LYS A 28 -13.66 6.85 -1.93
N ASN A 29 -14.64 7.00 -1.04
CA ASN A 29 -14.45 6.73 0.38
C ASN A 29 -14.03 5.28 0.64
N ARG A 30 -14.52 4.32 -0.15
CA ARG A 30 -14.16 2.91 0.00
C ARG A 30 -12.67 2.67 -0.22
N TYR A 31 -12.07 3.19 -1.31
CA TYR A 31 -10.63 2.99 -1.52
C TYR A 31 -9.78 3.82 -0.55
N GLN A 32 -10.23 5.00 -0.13
CA GLN A 32 -9.55 5.78 0.90
C GLN A 32 -9.50 5.04 2.25
N ASN A 33 -10.62 4.44 2.66
CA ASN A 33 -10.67 3.60 3.86
C ASN A 33 -9.80 2.35 3.75
N ALA A 34 -9.76 1.72 2.58
CA ALA A 34 -8.87 0.58 2.32
C ALA A 34 -7.40 1.00 2.41
N PHE A 35 -7.03 2.20 1.91
CA PHE A 35 -5.67 2.73 2.04
C PHE A 35 -5.29 2.97 3.50
N ALA A 36 -6.19 3.46 4.33
CA ALA A 36 -5.93 3.66 5.76
C ALA A 36 -5.52 2.35 6.46
N GLN A 37 -6.03 1.19 6.02
CA GLN A 37 -5.58 -0.11 6.55
C GLN A 37 -4.13 -0.43 6.13
N ILE A 38 -3.74 -0.10 4.89
CA ILE A 38 -2.34 -0.22 4.44
C ILE A 38 -1.45 0.68 5.29
N GLU A 39 -1.84 1.93 5.50
CA GLU A 39 -1.08 2.91 6.29
C GLU A 39 -0.73 2.38 7.68
N VAL A 40 -1.70 1.78 8.37
CA VAL A 40 -1.49 1.19 9.70
C VAL A 40 -0.44 0.08 9.65
N GLN A 41 -0.52 -0.83 8.67
CA GLN A 41 0.41 -1.96 8.58
C GLN A 41 1.82 -1.52 8.14
N LEU A 42 1.93 -0.58 7.20
CA LEU A 42 3.22 -0.01 6.78
C LEU A 42 3.89 0.76 7.92
N LYS A 43 3.15 1.57 8.69
CA LYS A 43 3.68 2.22 9.88
C LYS A 43 4.22 1.21 10.89
N ARG A 44 3.48 0.12 11.15
CA ARG A 44 3.95 -0.96 12.04
C ARG A 44 5.27 -1.55 11.53
N ARG A 45 5.38 -1.87 10.23
CA ARG A 45 6.62 -2.36 9.63
C ARG A 45 7.77 -1.38 9.80
N TYR A 46 7.54 -0.09 9.57
CA TYR A 46 8.58 0.94 9.72
C TYR A 46 9.05 1.14 11.17
N TYR A 47 8.21 0.84 12.15
CA TYR A 47 8.60 0.86 13.56
C TYR A 47 9.44 -0.36 13.97
N LEU A 48 9.26 -1.50 13.32
CA LEU A 48 10.05 -2.71 13.59
C LEU A 48 11.49 -2.63 13.02
N ILE A 49 11.67 -1.93 11.89
CA ILE A 49 12.96 -1.87 11.19
C ILE A 49 14.09 -1.30 12.06
N PRO A 50 13.96 -0.19 12.78
CA PRO A 50 15.02 0.29 13.67
C PRO A 50 15.44 -0.73 14.74
N ASN A 51 14.48 -1.46 15.31
CA ASN A 51 14.75 -2.50 16.30
C ASN A 51 15.55 -3.66 15.70
N LEU A 52 15.18 -4.04 14.46
CA LEU A 52 15.95 -5.03 13.70
C LEU A 52 17.38 -4.57 13.45
N VAL A 53 17.56 -3.32 12.97
CA VAL A 53 18.88 -2.74 12.69
C VAL A 53 19.75 -2.69 13.96
N GLU A 54 19.21 -2.29 15.11
CA GLU A 54 19.96 -2.28 16.36
C GLU A 54 20.32 -3.69 16.84
N THR A 55 19.41 -4.67 16.69
CA THR A 55 19.70 -6.07 17.01
C THR A 55 20.83 -6.61 16.14
N VAL A 56 20.78 -6.36 14.85
CA VAL A 56 21.79 -6.83 13.86
C VAL A 56 23.14 -6.14 14.07
N LYS A 57 23.15 -4.86 14.38
CA LYS A 57 24.36 -4.03 14.59
C LYS A 57 25.29 -4.60 15.65
N GLY A 58 24.75 -5.24 16.69
CA GLY A 58 25.55 -5.90 17.75
C GLY A 58 26.40 -7.06 17.23
N TYR A 59 25.99 -7.70 16.13
CA TYR A 59 26.67 -8.87 15.53
C TYR A 59 27.44 -8.52 14.25
N MET A 60 27.04 -7.46 13.55
CA MET A 60 27.50 -7.10 12.20
C MET A 60 28.07 -5.68 12.16
N SER A 61 28.96 -5.34 13.10
CA SER A 61 29.49 -3.97 13.25
C SER A 61 30.28 -3.46 12.03
N HIS A 62 30.77 -4.36 11.18
CA HIS A 62 31.50 -4.00 9.94
C HIS A 62 30.59 -3.71 8.75
N GLU A 63 29.30 -4.01 8.83
CA GLU A 63 28.32 -3.90 7.74
C GLU A 63 27.53 -2.59 7.77
N ARG A 64 28.17 -1.49 8.20
CA ARG A 64 27.54 -0.18 8.39
C ARG A 64 26.78 0.30 7.15
N GLY A 65 27.34 0.11 5.95
CA GLY A 65 26.71 0.57 4.70
C GLY A 65 25.36 -0.13 4.44
N THR A 66 25.23 -1.42 4.74
CA THR A 66 23.96 -2.16 4.60
C THR A 66 22.93 -1.67 5.61
N LEU A 67 23.35 -1.44 6.87
CA LEU A 67 22.46 -0.94 7.92
C LEU A 67 21.96 0.49 7.63
N GLU A 68 22.84 1.37 7.19
CA GLU A 68 22.50 2.73 6.79
C GLU A 68 21.55 2.76 5.60
N ALA A 69 21.76 1.90 4.59
CA ALA A 69 20.90 1.78 3.42
C ALA A 69 19.46 1.38 3.81
N VAL A 70 19.29 0.47 4.79
CA VAL A 70 17.96 0.08 5.29
C VAL A 70 17.27 1.26 5.97
N ILE A 71 17.98 2.00 6.82
CA ILE A 71 17.41 3.17 7.52
C ILE A 71 17.03 4.29 6.52
N GLN A 72 17.86 4.54 5.52
CA GLN A 72 17.57 5.54 4.48
C GLN A 72 16.34 5.13 3.64
N ALA A 73 16.29 3.87 3.19
CA ALA A 73 15.15 3.34 2.45
C ALA A 73 13.85 3.41 3.26
N ARG A 74 13.91 3.04 4.55
CA ARG A 74 12.77 3.17 5.48
C ARG A 74 12.28 4.61 5.62
N ASN A 75 13.18 5.59 5.72
CA ASN A 75 12.81 7.00 5.82
C ASN A 75 12.17 7.52 4.54
N GLN A 76 12.66 7.08 3.36
CA GLN A 76 12.04 7.39 2.07
C GLN A 76 10.64 6.79 1.96
N ALA A 77 10.46 5.53 2.36
CA ALA A 77 9.17 4.85 2.36
C ALA A 77 8.17 5.53 3.30
N LEU A 78 8.60 5.94 4.50
CA LEU A 78 7.77 6.69 5.44
C LEU A 78 7.30 8.04 4.85
N SER A 79 8.19 8.77 4.20
CA SER A 79 7.86 10.03 3.52
C SER A 79 6.89 9.80 2.34
N GLY A 80 7.08 8.72 1.56
CA GLY A 80 6.17 8.30 0.50
C GLY A 80 4.78 7.98 1.04
N LEU A 81 4.71 7.22 2.14
CA LEU A 81 3.46 6.88 2.80
C LEU A 81 2.69 8.11 3.28
N GLN A 82 3.37 9.08 3.89
CA GLN A 82 2.72 10.31 4.36
C GLN A 82 2.07 11.10 3.21
N ARG A 83 2.73 11.16 2.05
CA ARG A 83 2.18 11.81 0.85
C ARG A 83 1.00 11.04 0.28
N ALA A 84 1.11 9.73 0.15
CA ALA A 84 0.02 8.88 -0.35
C ALA A 84 -1.19 8.87 0.59
N ALA A 85 -0.98 8.96 1.91
CA ALA A 85 -2.05 9.03 2.90
C ALA A 85 -2.84 10.35 2.84
N SER A 86 -2.22 11.46 2.41
CA SER A 86 -2.91 12.74 2.24
C SER A 86 -3.90 12.73 1.06
N ASP A 87 -3.56 12.02 -0.03
CA ASP A 87 -4.46 11.78 -1.18
C ASP A 87 -4.17 10.41 -1.82
N PRO A 88 -4.86 9.35 -1.36
CA PRO A 88 -4.71 8.01 -1.94
C PRO A 88 -5.26 7.89 -3.38
N GLY A 89 -5.88 8.94 -3.90
CA GLY A 89 -6.33 9.03 -5.30
C GLY A 89 -5.28 9.61 -6.25
N ASP A 90 -4.22 10.25 -5.72
CA ASP A 90 -3.15 10.82 -6.57
C ASP A 90 -2.23 9.70 -7.11
N PRO A 91 -2.22 9.49 -8.46
CA PRO A 91 -1.38 8.48 -9.07
C PRO A 91 0.12 8.67 -8.77
N ASN A 92 0.60 9.91 -8.72
CA ASN A 92 2.01 10.18 -8.48
C ASN A 92 2.40 9.83 -7.04
N ALA A 93 1.55 10.14 -6.06
CA ALA A 93 1.80 9.81 -4.66
C ALA A 93 1.84 8.28 -4.44
N ILE A 94 0.91 7.55 -5.05
CA ILE A 94 0.86 6.08 -4.98
C ILE A 94 2.07 5.45 -5.67
N GLN A 95 2.47 5.94 -6.86
CA GLN A 95 3.64 5.43 -7.58
C GLN A 95 4.96 5.72 -6.85
N ASN A 96 5.08 6.89 -6.23
CA ASN A 96 6.24 7.24 -5.41
C ASN A 96 6.34 6.33 -4.17
N LEU A 97 5.20 6.03 -3.52
CA LEU A 97 5.17 5.06 -2.42
C LEU A 97 5.59 3.67 -2.90
N ALA A 98 5.03 3.19 -4.02
CA ALA A 98 5.37 1.89 -4.58
C ALA A 98 6.88 1.76 -4.88
N SER A 99 7.48 2.79 -5.47
CA SER A 99 8.92 2.83 -5.75
C SER A 99 9.76 2.80 -4.46
N ALA A 100 9.39 3.60 -3.46
CA ALA A 100 10.09 3.64 -2.18
C ALA A 100 9.98 2.32 -1.40
N GLU A 101 8.83 1.64 -1.49
CA GLU A 101 8.62 0.30 -0.93
C GLU A 101 9.48 -0.75 -1.62
N GLY A 102 9.64 -0.69 -2.94
CA GLY A 102 10.54 -1.56 -3.69
C GLY A 102 12.01 -1.39 -3.26
N VAL A 103 12.46 -0.14 -3.05
CA VAL A 103 13.81 0.14 -2.55
C VAL A 103 14.00 -0.42 -1.13
N LEU A 104 13.01 -0.22 -0.25
CA LEU A 104 13.05 -0.77 1.11
C LEU A 104 13.08 -2.30 1.11
N GLY A 105 12.24 -2.95 0.28
CA GLY A 105 12.23 -4.40 0.12
C GLY A 105 13.59 -4.94 -0.32
N GLY A 106 14.23 -4.29 -1.29
CA GLY A 106 15.57 -4.65 -1.74
C GLY A 106 16.65 -4.48 -0.66
N ALA A 107 16.60 -3.40 0.12
CA ALA A 107 17.52 -3.17 1.23
C ALA A 107 17.34 -4.19 2.36
N MET A 108 16.09 -4.49 2.73
CA MET A 108 15.75 -5.51 3.72
C MET A 108 16.17 -6.91 3.28
N GLY A 109 15.94 -7.26 2.01
CA GLY A 109 16.38 -8.54 1.44
C GLY A 109 17.90 -8.73 1.53
N ARG A 110 18.68 -7.68 1.23
CA ARG A 110 20.15 -7.71 1.38
C ARG A 110 20.58 -7.89 2.83
N LEU A 111 19.93 -7.16 3.77
CA LEU A 111 20.22 -7.29 5.20
C LEU A 111 19.96 -8.71 5.70
N LEU A 112 18.82 -9.31 5.33
CA LEU A 112 18.44 -10.66 5.74
C LEU A 112 19.38 -11.71 5.12
N ALA A 113 19.73 -11.58 3.83
CA ALA A 113 20.67 -12.46 3.17
C ALA A 113 22.07 -12.40 3.82
N LEU A 114 22.52 -11.21 4.22
CA LEU A 114 23.79 -11.05 4.91
C LEU A 114 23.74 -11.63 6.34
N ALA A 115 22.60 -11.51 7.04
CA ALA A 115 22.41 -12.09 8.37
C ALA A 115 22.56 -13.62 8.40
N GLU A 116 22.33 -14.31 7.28
CA GLU A 116 22.55 -15.76 7.14
C GLU A 116 24.01 -16.17 7.35
N ALA A 117 24.97 -15.27 7.10
CA ALA A 117 26.39 -15.51 7.34
C ALA A 117 26.82 -15.39 8.80
N TYR A 118 25.90 -15.01 9.72
CA TYR A 118 26.15 -14.80 11.13
C TYR A 118 25.34 -15.77 12.00
N PRO A 119 25.87 -16.97 12.32
CA PRO A 119 25.12 -18.02 13.05
C PRO A 119 24.61 -17.58 14.42
N ASP A 120 25.39 -16.79 15.17
CA ASP A 120 25.02 -16.29 16.51
C ASP A 120 23.84 -15.31 16.41
N LEU A 121 23.80 -14.46 15.40
CA LEU A 121 22.66 -13.58 15.14
C LEU A 121 21.40 -14.39 14.82
N LYS A 122 21.54 -15.40 13.95
CA LYS A 122 20.44 -16.28 13.55
C LYS A 122 19.89 -17.09 14.74
N ALA A 123 20.74 -17.45 15.69
CA ALA A 123 20.34 -18.14 16.93
C ALA A 123 19.66 -17.20 17.94
N SER A 124 19.84 -15.89 17.81
CA SER A 124 19.27 -14.88 18.73
C SER A 124 17.74 -14.94 18.75
N GLU A 125 17.18 -15.02 19.94
CA GLU A 125 15.72 -15.01 20.14
C GLU A 125 15.08 -13.68 19.66
N ASN A 126 15.74 -12.55 19.92
CA ASN A 126 15.29 -11.25 19.45
C ASN A 126 15.21 -11.17 17.93
N MET A 127 16.19 -11.74 17.21
CA MET A 127 16.20 -11.78 15.75
C MET A 127 15.03 -12.61 15.21
N LYS A 128 14.79 -13.78 15.81
CA LYS A 128 13.67 -14.66 15.43
C LYS A 128 12.32 -13.95 15.62
N GLN A 129 12.09 -13.39 16.81
CA GLN A 129 10.86 -12.67 17.10
C GLN A 129 10.63 -11.49 16.15
N LEU A 130 11.63 -10.66 15.89
CA LEU A 130 11.53 -9.53 14.97
C LEU A 130 11.25 -9.99 13.53
N THR A 131 11.87 -11.07 13.09
CA THR A 131 11.64 -11.64 11.74
C THR A 131 10.22 -12.19 11.62
N GLU A 132 9.71 -12.87 12.64
CA GLU A 132 8.31 -13.35 12.68
C GLU A 132 7.32 -12.18 12.66
N GLU A 133 7.54 -11.13 13.43
CA GLU A 133 6.69 -9.94 13.45
C GLU A 133 6.72 -9.21 12.10
N LEU A 134 7.89 -9.09 11.47
CA LEU A 134 8.04 -8.50 10.14
C LEU A 134 7.29 -9.32 9.10
N THR A 135 7.44 -10.65 9.10
CA THR A 135 6.73 -11.56 8.18
C THR A 135 5.21 -11.48 8.39
N SER A 136 4.75 -11.48 9.64
CA SER A 136 3.33 -11.30 9.97
C SER A 136 2.79 -9.96 9.46
N THR A 137 3.57 -8.90 9.63
CA THR A 137 3.19 -7.55 9.18
C THR A 137 3.16 -7.47 7.66
N GLU A 138 4.11 -8.09 6.96
CA GLU A 138 4.15 -8.16 5.49
C GLU A 138 2.92 -8.86 4.91
N ASN A 139 2.51 -9.97 5.50
CA ASN A 139 1.28 -10.65 5.11
C ASN A 139 0.06 -9.72 5.25
N LYS A 140 -0.02 -8.94 6.35
CA LYS A 140 -1.11 -7.97 6.56
C LYS A 140 -1.04 -6.83 5.55
N VAL A 141 0.15 -6.33 5.21
CA VAL A 141 0.36 -5.34 4.14
C VAL A 141 -0.16 -5.89 2.81
N SER A 142 0.19 -7.12 2.46
CA SER A 142 -0.25 -7.76 1.22
C SER A 142 -1.77 -7.86 1.13
N PHE A 143 -2.44 -8.32 2.19
CA PHE A 143 -3.91 -8.36 2.25
C PHE A 143 -4.56 -6.98 2.14
N SER A 144 -4.04 -5.99 2.88
CA SER A 144 -4.58 -4.64 2.85
C SER A 144 -4.39 -4.00 1.46
N ARG A 145 -3.25 -4.26 0.81
CA ARG A 145 -2.94 -3.81 -0.55
C ARG A 145 -3.91 -4.40 -1.57
N GLN A 146 -4.19 -5.70 -1.48
CA GLN A 146 -5.18 -6.34 -2.36
C GLN A 146 -6.55 -5.70 -2.20
N ALA A 147 -7.02 -5.51 -0.96
CA ALA A 147 -8.31 -4.86 -0.70
C ALA A 147 -8.38 -3.41 -1.23
N PHE A 148 -7.28 -2.66 -1.15
CA PHE A 148 -7.17 -1.33 -1.74
C PHE A 148 -7.26 -1.39 -3.27
N ASN A 149 -6.48 -2.27 -3.90
CA ASN A 149 -6.45 -2.43 -5.35
C ASN A 149 -7.82 -2.87 -5.91
N ASP A 150 -8.54 -3.74 -5.21
CA ASP A 150 -9.90 -4.14 -5.55
C ASP A 150 -10.88 -2.96 -5.46
N ALA A 151 -10.75 -2.14 -4.43
CA ALA A 151 -11.57 -0.93 -4.26
C ALA A 151 -11.28 0.12 -5.33
N VAL A 152 -10.00 0.35 -5.67
CA VAL A 152 -9.56 1.23 -6.78
C VAL A 152 -10.09 0.72 -8.11
N THR A 153 -9.96 -0.57 -8.38
CA THR A 153 -10.47 -1.20 -9.62
C THR A 153 -11.97 -1.00 -9.75
N THR A 154 -12.72 -1.22 -8.66
CA THR A 154 -14.18 -0.99 -8.63
C THR A 154 -14.54 0.47 -8.92
N TYR A 155 -13.80 1.42 -8.33
CA TYR A 155 -13.97 2.84 -8.60
C TYR A 155 -13.68 3.19 -10.05
N ASN A 156 -12.57 2.70 -10.61
CA ASN A 156 -12.15 2.97 -11.99
C ASN A 156 -13.15 2.39 -13.00
N ILE A 157 -13.64 1.17 -12.79
CA ILE A 157 -14.68 0.55 -13.62
C ILE A 157 -15.94 1.42 -13.62
N TYR A 158 -16.41 1.84 -12.46
CA TYR A 158 -17.60 2.70 -12.37
C TYR A 158 -17.39 4.04 -13.05
N ARG A 159 -16.23 4.66 -12.86
CA ARG A 159 -15.87 5.93 -13.51
C ARG A 159 -15.90 5.85 -15.02
N GLN A 160 -15.49 4.71 -15.59
CA GLN A 160 -15.40 4.48 -17.04
C GLN A 160 -16.71 3.93 -17.63
N SER A 161 -17.64 3.47 -16.81
CA SER A 161 -18.91 2.90 -17.29
C SER A 161 -19.90 3.99 -17.74
N PHE A 162 -20.82 3.63 -18.62
CA PHE A 162 -21.97 4.48 -18.99
C PHE A 162 -23.13 4.22 -18.01
N PRO A 163 -23.87 5.24 -17.57
CA PRO A 163 -23.77 6.67 -17.86
C PRO A 163 -22.77 7.47 -17.00
N PRO A 164 -22.13 6.94 -15.89
CA PRO A 164 -21.25 7.70 -15.01
C PRO A 164 -20.14 8.46 -15.71
N VAL A 165 -19.54 7.91 -16.77
CA VAL A 165 -18.42 8.52 -17.52
C VAL A 165 -18.71 9.94 -18.02
N ILE A 166 -19.99 10.23 -18.34
CA ILE A 166 -20.42 11.57 -18.78
C ILE A 166 -20.28 12.61 -17.66
N PHE A 167 -20.52 12.19 -16.42
CA PHE A 167 -20.57 13.06 -15.25
C PHE A 167 -19.25 13.06 -14.45
N ALA A 168 -18.36 12.11 -14.70
CA ALA A 168 -17.14 11.92 -13.91
C ALA A 168 -16.30 13.21 -13.82
N GLY A 169 -16.03 13.87 -14.93
CA GLY A 169 -15.27 15.13 -14.96
C GLY A 169 -15.99 16.26 -14.23
N LEU A 170 -17.32 16.36 -14.38
CA LEU A 170 -18.14 17.40 -13.73
C LEU A 170 -18.14 17.25 -12.22
N PHE A 171 -18.09 16.01 -11.71
CA PHE A 171 -18.06 15.71 -10.26
C PHE A 171 -16.66 15.68 -9.66
N GLY A 172 -15.65 16.11 -10.42
CA GLY A 172 -14.26 16.16 -9.93
C GLY A 172 -13.50 14.81 -9.97
N HIS A 173 -14.06 13.81 -10.67
CA HIS A 173 -13.44 12.50 -10.88
C HIS A 173 -12.73 12.46 -12.25
N THR A 174 -11.74 13.34 -12.45
CA THR A 174 -11.11 13.60 -13.74
C THR A 174 -10.18 12.49 -14.23
N GLN A 175 -9.59 11.72 -13.31
CA GLN A 175 -8.62 10.66 -13.61
C GLN A 175 -8.91 9.37 -12.85
N ASN A 176 -8.33 8.27 -13.32
CA ASN A 176 -8.34 7.01 -12.61
C ASN A 176 -7.45 7.08 -11.37
N ALA A 177 -7.83 6.41 -10.32
CA ALA A 177 -6.93 6.14 -9.20
C ALA A 177 -5.93 5.05 -9.57
N SER A 178 -4.69 5.14 -9.05
CA SER A 178 -3.65 4.16 -9.32
C SER A 178 -3.69 2.99 -8.35
N LEU A 179 -3.36 1.80 -8.84
CA LEU A 179 -3.09 0.63 -8.02
C LEU A 179 -1.77 0.81 -7.27
N LEU A 180 -1.68 0.26 -6.08
CA LEU A 180 -0.44 0.19 -5.32
C LEU A 180 0.23 -1.17 -5.60
N GLU A 181 1.26 -1.16 -6.45
CA GLU A 181 1.98 -2.36 -6.87
C GLU A 181 3.46 -2.21 -6.50
N PHE A 182 3.94 -3.08 -5.65
CA PHE A 182 5.35 -3.27 -5.32
C PHE A 182 5.60 -4.73 -4.95
N ASP A 183 6.82 -5.18 -5.19
CA ASP A 183 7.20 -6.56 -4.92
C ASP A 183 7.58 -6.72 -3.45
N SER A 184 6.80 -7.51 -2.73
CA SER A 184 7.08 -7.91 -1.35
C SER A 184 7.82 -9.25 -1.26
N ALA A 185 8.20 -9.82 -2.41
CA ALA A 185 8.75 -11.18 -2.52
C ALA A 185 10.04 -11.38 -1.73
N ALA A 186 10.80 -10.32 -1.46
CA ALA A 186 12.08 -10.41 -0.74
C ALA A 186 11.95 -10.85 0.74
N ILE A 187 10.74 -10.76 1.32
CA ILE A 187 10.46 -11.16 2.71
C ILE A 187 9.61 -12.46 2.75
N ALA A 188 8.95 -12.81 1.65
CA ALA A 188 7.99 -13.92 1.59
C ALA A 188 8.63 -15.30 1.39
N GLU A 189 9.86 -15.40 0.92
CA GLU A 189 10.57 -16.69 0.86
C GLU A 189 11.32 -16.92 2.17
N ALA A 190 10.68 -17.62 3.09
CA ALA A 190 11.42 -18.35 4.11
C ALA A 190 12.41 -19.28 3.37
N PRO A 191 13.70 -19.34 3.76
CA PRO A 191 14.66 -20.21 3.10
C PRO A 191 14.15 -21.64 3.12
N LYS A 192 14.07 -22.26 1.92
CA LYS A 192 13.73 -23.68 1.80
C LYS A 192 14.82 -24.47 2.51
N VAL A 193 14.53 -24.93 3.71
CA VAL A 193 15.41 -25.86 4.43
C VAL A 193 15.38 -27.17 3.66
N SER A 194 16.42 -27.44 2.87
CA SER A 194 16.66 -28.75 2.28
C SER A 194 17.40 -29.57 3.33
N PHE A 195 16.70 -30.54 3.90
CA PHE A 195 17.33 -31.62 4.65
C PHE A 195 17.81 -32.66 3.64
N SER A 196 19.07 -32.60 3.26
CA SER A 196 19.79 -33.68 2.55
C SER A 196 20.88 -34.24 3.46
#